data_9cbb588f246486ab4beed709e7bed519
#
_entry.id   9cbb588f246486ab4beed709e7bed519
#
_cell.length_a   1.000
_cell.length_b   1.000
_cell.length_c   1.000
_cell.angle_alpha   90.00
_cell.angle_beta   90.00
_cell.angle_gamma   90.00
#
_symmetry.space_group_name_H-M   'P 1'
#
loop_
_entity.id
_entity.type
_entity.pdbx_description
1 polymer ?
#
loop_
_entity_poly.entity_id
_entity_poly.type
_entity_poly.pdbx_seq_one_letter_code
_entity_poly.pdbx_strand_id
1 'polypeptide(L)'
;MVKLYDKGVYLVGGTRLAEEENQAEAFAGKPVCKEEARKGTIAYSIMEAHNTSGNMDKLKIKFDAMASHDITFVGIIQTAKASGMEKFPIPYVLTNCHNSLCAVGGTINEDDHMFGLSAAKKYGGIYVPPHIAVIHQYMREMFAGCGKMILGSDSHTRYGALGTMAIGEGGGELVKQL
;
A
#
# COMPACT_ATOMS: atom_id res chain seq x y z
N MET A 1 25.71 -15.94 -7.73
CA MET A 1 24.83 -16.48 -8.78
C MET A 1 23.39 -16.36 -8.31
N VAL A 2 22.48 -15.83 -9.12
CA VAL A 2 21.04 -15.76 -8.80
C VAL A 2 20.39 -17.08 -9.21
N LYS A 3 19.59 -17.68 -8.32
CA LYS A 3 18.73 -18.83 -8.62
C LYS A 3 17.28 -18.37 -8.62
N LEU A 4 16.55 -18.69 -9.68
CA LEU A 4 15.12 -18.42 -9.80
C LEU A 4 14.33 -19.70 -9.48
N TYR A 5 13.20 -19.53 -8.81
CA TYR A 5 12.25 -20.59 -8.52
C TYR A 5 10.91 -20.22 -9.17
N ASP A 6 10.28 -21.16 -9.81
CA ASP A 6 8.97 -21.00 -10.47
C ASP A 6 7.79 -21.37 -9.58
N LYS A 7 8.09 -21.89 -8.39
CA LYS A 7 7.12 -22.29 -7.37
C LYS A 7 7.53 -21.76 -5.99
N GLY A 8 6.61 -21.86 -5.03
CA GLY A 8 6.91 -21.54 -3.64
C GLY A 8 8.00 -22.46 -3.09
N VAL A 9 8.85 -21.91 -2.20
CA VAL A 9 9.90 -22.65 -1.51
C VAL A 9 9.74 -22.47 0.00
N TYR A 10 10.27 -23.42 0.77
CA TYR A 10 10.33 -23.33 2.23
C TYR A 10 11.60 -22.61 2.67
N LEU A 11 11.47 -21.66 3.55
CA LEU A 11 12.59 -21.03 4.24
C LEU A 11 12.68 -21.57 5.66
N VAL A 12 13.68 -22.42 5.93
CA VAL A 12 13.86 -23.06 7.22
C VAL A 12 14.91 -22.32 8.04
N GLY A 13 14.56 -21.94 9.26
CA GLY A 13 15.45 -21.23 10.18
C GLY A 13 15.95 -19.88 9.65
N GLY A 14 15.24 -19.27 8.68
CA GLY A 14 15.61 -17.98 8.09
C GLY A 14 16.80 -18.01 7.12
N THR A 15 17.41 -19.18 6.87
CA THR A 15 18.66 -19.27 6.08
C THR A 15 18.68 -20.39 5.04
N ARG A 16 17.94 -21.46 5.22
CA ARG A 16 17.97 -22.64 4.34
C ARG A 16 16.72 -22.68 3.46
N LEU A 17 16.91 -22.77 2.15
CA LEU A 17 15.82 -22.95 1.20
C LEU A 17 15.65 -24.42 0.88
N ALA A 18 14.39 -24.90 0.89
CA ALA A 18 14.00 -26.23 0.44
C ALA A 18 12.87 -26.10 -0.60
N GLU A 19 12.96 -26.89 -1.66
CA GLU A 19 11.98 -26.87 -2.74
C GLU A 19 10.83 -27.86 -2.48
N GLU A 20 11.08 -28.88 -1.66
CA GLU A 20 10.13 -29.95 -1.36
C GLU A 20 9.95 -30.12 0.16
N GLU A 21 8.80 -30.66 0.58
CA GLU A 21 8.46 -30.88 1.99
C GLU A 21 9.46 -31.76 2.71
N ASN A 22 9.83 -32.89 2.09
CA ASN A 22 10.79 -33.83 2.70
C ASN A 22 12.17 -33.18 2.97
N GLN A 23 12.61 -32.28 2.08
CA GLN A 23 13.85 -31.52 2.28
C GLN A 23 13.68 -30.49 3.42
N ALA A 24 12.53 -29.83 3.47
CA ALA A 24 12.22 -28.89 4.54
C ALA A 24 12.15 -29.59 5.91
N GLU A 25 11.54 -30.77 5.98
CA GLU A 25 11.49 -31.61 7.17
C GLU A 25 12.88 -32.03 7.65
N ALA A 26 13.74 -32.46 6.71
CA ALA A 26 15.12 -32.81 7.03
C ALA A 26 15.91 -31.62 7.60
N PHE A 27 15.66 -30.41 7.10
CA PHE A 27 16.28 -29.21 7.61
C PHE A 27 15.69 -28.74 8.95
N ALA A 28 14.38 -28.93 9.15
CA ALA A 28 13.66 -28.49 10.34
C ALA A 28 13.76 -29.48 11.51
N GLY A 29 14.07 -30.74 11.24
CA GLY A 29 14.07 -31.82 12.22
C GLY A 29 12.67 -32.20 12.73
N LYS A 30 11.63 -31.83 12.00
CA LYS A 30 10.21 -32.08 12.34
C LYS A 30 9.35 -32.08 11.08
N PRO A 31 8.14 -32.72 11.14
CA PRO A 31 7.20 -32.66 10.04
C PRO A 31 6.89 -31.21 9.61
N VAL A 32 6.75 -30.99 8.31
CA VAL A 32 6.41 -29.71 7.70
C VAL A 32 5.17 -29.90 6.83
N CYS A 33 4.18 -29.04 7.04
CA CYS A 33 2.98 -28.98 6.23
C CYS A 33 2.95 -27.66 5.48
N LYS A 34 2.72 -27.69 4.18
CA LYS A 34 2.69 -26.50 3.31
C LYS A 34 1.70 -25.43 3.81
N GLU A 35 0.50 -25.84 4.19
CA GLU A 35 -0.53 -24.90 4.64
C GLU A 35 -0.15 -24.23 5.96
N GLU A 36 0.49 -24.96 6.87
CA GLU A 36 0.99 -24.37 8.12
C GLU A 36 2.21 -23.47 7.89
N ALA A 37 3.12 -23.87 7.00
CA ALA A 37 4.27 -23.05 6.63
C ALA A 37 3.84 -21.73 5.97
N ARG A 38 2.81 -21.75 5.13
CA ARG A 38 2.20 -20.57 4.50
C ARG A 38 1.73 -19.56 5.54
N LYS A 39 1.06 -20.01 6.60
CA LYS A 39 0.57 -19.14 7.70
C LYS A 39 1.70 -18.44 8.45
N GLY A 40 2.89 -19.02 8.46
CA GLY A 40 4.09 -18.44 9.06
C GLY A 40 4.74 -17.31 8.25
N THR A 41 4.20 -16.94 7.08
CA THR A 41 4.76 -15.86 6.27
C THR A 41 4.26 -14.49 6.71
N ILE A 42 5.13 -13.47 6.57
CA ILE A 42 4.76 -12.06 6.87
C ILE A 42 3.57 -11.63 5.98
N ALA A 43 3.56 -12.01 4.72
CA ALA A 43 2.49 -11.66 3.80
C ALA A 43 1.14 -12.25 4.23
N TYR A 44 1.12 -13.52 4.66
CA TYR A 44 -0.11 -14.15 5.15
C TYR A 44 -0.65 -13.43 6.38
N SER A 45 0.20 -13.17 7.38
CA SER A 45 -0.21 -12.51 8.62
C SER A 45 -0.76 -11.09 8.39
N ILE A 46 -0.17 -10.33 7.46
CA ILE A 46 -0.66 -8.99 7.10
C ILE A 46 -2.02 -9.09 6.41
N MET A 47 -2.17 -9.98 5.42
CA MET A 47 -3.44 -10.17 4.73
C MET A 47 -4.55 -10.65 5.66
N GLU A 48 -4.24 -11.60 6.55
CA GLU A 48 -5.21 -12.11 7.54
C GLU A 48 -5.69 -11.02 8.50
N ALA A 49 -4.76 -10.20 9.02
CA ALA A 49 -5.07 -9.12 9.94
C ALA A 49 -5.96 -8.02 9.31
N HIS A 50 -5.87 -7.84 7.99
CA HIS A 50 -6.63 -6.81 7.27
C HIS A 50 -7.83 -7.35 6.49
N ASN A 51 -8.03 -8.67 6.51
CA ASN A 51 -9.13 -9.32 5.80
C ASN A 51 -10.41 -9.30 6.63
N THR A 52 -11.44 -8.65 6.12
CA THR A 52 -12.75 -8.56 6.75
C THR A 52 -13.76 -9.59 6.23
N SER A 53 -13.38 -10.43 5.26
CA SER A 53 -14.29 -11.46 4.69
C SER A 53 -14.40 -12.72 5.55
N GLY A 54 -13.42 -12.97 6.43
CA GLY A 54 -13.28 -14.24 7.14
C GLY A 54 -12.86 -15.43 6.26
N ASN A 55 -12.54 -15.19 4.98
CA ASN A 55 -12.13 -16.21 4.03
C ASN A 55 -10.82 -15.80 3.33
N MET A 56 -9.76 -16.59 3.50
CA MET A 56 -8.44 -16.30 2.92
C MET A 56 -8.33 -16.60 1.42
N ASP A 57 -9.34 -17.24 0.81
CA ASP A 57 -9.41 -17.45 -0.64
C ASP A 57 -10.13 -16.29 -1.36
N LYS A 58 -10.90 -15.48 -0.60
CA LYS A 58 -11.64 -14.32 -1.11
C LYS A 58 -11.47 -13.14 -0.16
N LEU A 59 -10.38 -12.44 -0.32
CA LEU A 59 -10.01 -11.34 0.57
C LEU A 59 -10.90 -10.11 0.38
N LYS A 60 -11.32 -9.50 1.49
CA LYS A 60 -11.90 -8.16 1.55
C LYS A 60 -11.03 -7.32 2.47
N ILE A 61 -10.10 -6.61 1.86
CA ILE A 61 -9.04 -5.90 2.58
C ILE A 61 -9.52 -4.52 3.04
N LYS A 62 -9.21 -4.21 4.30
CA LYS A 62 -9.29 -2.88 4.88
C LYS A 62 -7.88 -2.34 5.06
N PHE A 63 -7.59 -1.21 4.44
CA PHE A 63 -6.27 -0.57 4.50
C PHE A 63 -6.13 0.32 5.74
N ASP A 64 -4.89 0.50 6.21
CA ASP A 64 -4.55 1.41 7.31
C ASP A 64 -4.45 2.86 6.86
N ALA A 65 -4.02 3.09 5.62
CA ALA A 65 -3.88 4.42 5.05
C ALA A 65 -3.94 4.38 3.52
N MET A 66 -4.27 5.53 2.95
CA MET A 66 -4.21 5.78 1.52
C MET A 66 -3.25 6.91 1.19
N ALA A 67 -2.70 6.90 -0.02
CA ALA A 67 -1.85 7.96 -0.53
C ALA A 67 -2.11 8.24 -2.02
N SER A 68 -2.13 9.51 -2.39
CA SER A 68 -2.23 9.93 -3.78
C SER A 68 -1.36 11.16 -4.03
N HIS A 69 -1.02 11.35 -5.28
CA HIS A 69 -0.32 12.54 -5.74
C HIS A 69 -1.23 13.47 -6.56
N ASP A 70 -0.75 14.66 -6.83
CA ASP A 70 -1.47 15.75 -7.49
C ASP A 70 -2.11 15.38 -8.83
N ILE A 71 -1.50 14.50 -9.62
CA ILE A 71 -2.09 14.03 -10.89
C ILE A 71 -3.36 13.18 -10.65
N THR A 72 -3.48 12.52 -9.51
CA THR A 72 -4.53 11.50 -9.29
C THR A 72 -5.57 11.88 -8.26
N PHE A 73 -5.21 12.60 -7.18
CA PHE A 73 -6.16 12.83 -6.08
C PHE A 73 -7.38 13.67 -6.49
N VAL A 74 -7.24 14.59 -7.44
CA VAL A 74 -8.34 15.44 -7.91
C VAL A 74 -9.49 14.58 -8.42
N GLY A 75 -9.22 13.73 -9.41
CA GLY A 75 -10.22 12.82 -10.00
C GLY A 75 -10.79 11.83 -8.99
N ILE A 76 -9.95 11.27 -8.12
CA ILE A 76 -10.38 10.34 -7.07
C ILE A 76 -11.38 11.00 -6.12
N ILE A 77 -11.04 12.18 -5.59
CA ILE A 77 -11.86 12.88 -4.61
C ILE A 77 -13.15 13.41 -5.25
N GLN A 78 -13.09 13.91 -6.49
CA GLN A 78 -14.29 14.36 -7.20
C GLN A 78 -15.27 13.20 -7.44
N THR A 79 -14.76 12.03 -7.82
CA THR A 79 -15.59 10.83 -8.03
C THR A 79 -16.18 10.34 -6.70
N ALA A 80 -15.39 10.27 -5.64
CA ALA A 80 -15.86 9.87 -4.31
C ALA A 80 -16.93 10.86 -3.77
N LYS A 81 -16.72 12.17 -3.97
CA LYS A 81 -17.70 13.20 -3.62
C LYS A 81 -19.02 13.00 -4.38
N ALA A 82 -18.96 12.71 -5.67
CA ALA A 82 -20.15 12.43 -6.49
C ALA A 82 -20.90 11.17 -6.02
N SER A 83 -20.18 10.25 -5.37
CA SER A 83 -20.74 9.03 -4.76
C SER A 83 -21.24 9.22 -3.32
N GLY A 84 -21.20 10.44 -2.78
CA GLY A 84 -21.74 10.77 -1.45
C GLY A 84 -20.72 10.78 -0.32
N MET A 85 -19.43 10.81 -0.60
CA MET A 85 -18.39 10.90 0.43
C MET A 85 -18.51 12.19 1.26
N GLU A 86 -18.58 12.07 2.58
CA GLU A 86 -18.65 13.19 3.51
C GLU A 86 -17.31 13.48 4.19
N LYS A 87 -16.50 12.46 4.43
CA LYS A 87 -15.14 12.55 4.98
C LYS A 87 -14.30 11.35 4.56
N PHE A 88 -12.99 11.46 4.66
CA PHE A 88 -12.12 10.30 4.44
C PHE A 88 -12.27 9.28 5.57
N PRO A 89 -12.59 8.01 5.26
CA PRO A 89 -12.85 6.98 6.27
C PRO A 89 -11.58 6.45 6.95
N ILE A 90 -10.44 6.62 6.29
CA ILE A 90 -9.10 6.26 6.78
C ILE A 90 -8.12 7.40 6.52
N PRO A 91 -6.95 7.46 7.17
CA PRO A 91 -5.92 8.44 6.87
C PRO A 91 -5.60 8.49 5.38
N TYR A 92 -5.79 9.64 4.75
CA TYR A 92 -5.53 9.84 3.33
C TYR A 92 -4.53 10.97 3.12
N VAL A 93 -3.37 10.63 2.54
CA VAL A 93 -2.27 11.56 2.29
C VAL A 93 -2.34 12.06 0.86
N LEU A 94 -2.42 13.37 0.71
CA LEU A 94 -2.45 14.10 -0.55
C LEU A 94 -1.12 14.80 -0.75
N THR A 95 -0.28 14.28 -1.66
CA THR A 95 1.06 14.82 -1.91
C THR A 95 1.11 15.58 -3.23
N ASN A 96 1.87 16.67 -3.26
CA ASN A 96 2.08 17.48 -4.46
C ASN A 96 3.50 17.26 -4.98
N CYS A 97 3.74 16.15 -5.64
CA CYS A 97 5.09 15.71 -5.98
C CYS A 97 5.33 15.46 -7.48
N HIS A 98 4.30 15.37 -8.31
CA HIS A 98 4.44 15.14 -9.76
C HIS A 98 4.45 16.46 -10.53
N ASN A 99 3.53 17.36 -10.21
CA ASN A 99 3.39 18.67 -10.83
C ASN A 99 3.90 19.79 -9.92
N SER A 100 4.85 19.50 -9.04
CA SER A 100 5.37 20.40 -8.03
C SER A 100 6.42 21.39 -8.57
N LEU A 101 6.62 21.47 -9.88
CA LEU A 101 7.55 22.39 -10.50
C LEU A 101 6.98 23.82 -10.50
N CYS A 102 6.90 24.42 -9.33
CA CYS A 102 6.36 25.76 -9.14
C CYS A 102 7.09 26.83 -10.00
N ALA A 103 8.32 26.57 -10.44
CA ALA A 103 9.05 27.46 -11.35
C ALA A 103 8.57 27.40 -12.81
N VAL A 104 7.82 26.35 -13.16
CA VAL A 104 7.28 26.14 -14.52
C VAL A 104 5.75 26.02 -14.44
N GLY A 105 5.20 26.19 -13.24
CA GLY A 105 3.82 25.95 -12.94
C GLY A 105 2.88 26.80 -13.79
N GLY A 106 1.98 26.12 -14.47
CA GLY A 106 0.79 26.74 -15.02
C GLY A 106 -0.29 26.78 -13.94
N THR A 107 -1.30 27.58 -14.15
CA THR A 107 -2.47 27.70 -13.26
C THR A 107 -3.12 26.37 -12.93
N ILE A 108 -3.09 25.40 -13.84
CA ILE A 108 -3.66 24.07 -13.64
C ILE A 108 -3.00 23.35 -12.46
N ASN A 109 -1.67 23.38 -12.35
CA ASN A 109 -0.94 22.72 -11.27
C ASN A 109 -1.22 23.41 -9.92
N GLU A 110 -1.32 24.74 -9.91
CA GLU A 110 -1.66 25.49 -8.70
C GLU A 110 -3.10 25.23 -8.27
N ASP A 111 -4.05 25.08 -9.21
CA ASP A 111 -5.41 24.71 -8.94
C ASP A 111 -5.50 23.31 -8.31
N ASP A 112 -4.74 22.33 -8.81
CA ASP A 112 -4.65 20.99 -8.22
C ASP A 112 -4.12 21.04 -6.77
N HIS A 113 -3.11 21.86 -6.51
CA HIS A 113 -2.56 22.04 -5.17
C HIS A 113 -3.56 22.71 -4.23
N MET A 114 -4.25 23.74 -4.67
CA MET A 114 -5.29 24.40 -3.91
C MET A 114 -6.49 23.49 -3.67
N PHE A 115 -6.87 22.68 -4.67
CA PHE A 115 -7.88 21.65 -4.50
C PHE A 115 -7.47 20.65 -3.41
N GLY A 116 -6.25 20.10 -3.48
CA GLY A 116 -5.73 19.16 -2.49
C GLY A 116 -5.76 19.71 -1.07
N LEU A 117 -5.31 20.97 -0.87
CA LEU A 117 -5.34 21.65 0.42
C LEU A 117 -6.78 21.81 0.94
N SER A 118 -7.69 22.28 0.09
CA SER A 118 -9.09 22.49 0.45
C SER A 118 -9.80 21.17 0.75
N ALA A 119 -9.53 20.12 -0.02
CA ALA A 119 -10.06 18.78 0.18
C ALA A 119 -9.57 18.16 1.49
N ALA A 120 -8.27 18.26 1.78
CA ALA A 120 -7.71 17.79 3.04
C ALA A 120 -8.38 18.49 4.26
N LYS A 121 -8.55 19.78 4.20
CA LYS A 121 -9.26 20.55 5.26
C LYS A 121 -10.71 20.12 5.39
N LYS A 122 -11.40 19.93 4.27
CA LYS A 122 -12.83 19.61 4.26
C LYS A 122 -13.12 18.19 4.70
N TYR A 123 -12.34 17.21 4.23
CA TYR A 123 -12.62 15.79 4.41
C TYR A 123 -11.74 15.11 5.47
N GLY A 124 -10.83 15.85 6.11
CA GLY A 124 -9.98 15.34 7.20
C GLY A 124 -8.71 14.62 6.70
N GLY A 125 -8.16 15.01 5.54
CA GLY A 125 -6.94 14.45 4.98
C GLY A 125 -5.65 15.09 5.50
N ILE A 126 -4.52 14.52 5.07
CA ILE A 126 -3.18 15.03 5.33
C ILE A 126 -2.64 15.62 4.03
N TYR A 127 -2.40 16.92 4.02
CA TYR A 127 -1.87 17.62 2.88
C TYR A 127 -0.35 17.78 3.00
N VAL A 128 0.38 17.31 1.99
CA VAL A 128 1.83 17.48 1.87
C VAL A 128 2.11 18.49 0.76
N PRO A 129 2.59 19.70 1.10
CA PRO A 129 2.86 20.75 0.12
C PRO A 129 3.91 20.35 -0.92
N PRO A 130 3.96 21.04 -2.08
CA PRO A 130 5.06 20.85 -3.03
C PRO A 130 6.41 21.13 -2.38
N HIS A 131 7.45 20.48 -2.89
CA HIS A 131 8.84 20.59 -2.44
C HIS A 131 9.16 20.04 -1.04
N ILE A 132 8.21 19.44 -0.36
CA ILE A 132 8.44 18.81 0.96
C ILE A 132 8.93 17.39 0.80
N ALA A 133 8.20 16.55 0.06
CA ALA A 133 8.58 15.15 -0.15
C ALA A 133 7.88 14.56 -1.38
N VAL A 134 8.52 13.61 -2.02
CA VAL A 134 7.88 12.67 -2.95
C VAL A 134 6.95 11.74 -2.15
N ILE A 135 5.82 11.36 -2.74
CA ILE A 135 4.82 10.48 -2.09
C ILE A 135 5.45 9.27 -1.40
N HIS A 136 6.35 8.55 -2.09
CA HIS A 136 6.94 7.33 -1.53
C HIS A 136 7.91 7.61 -0.40
N GLN A 137 8.64 8.71 -0.44
CA GLN A 137 9.50 9.14 0.65
C GLN A 137 8.67 9.45 1.90
N TYR A 138 7.65 10.28 1.75
CA TYR A 138 6.75 10.63 2.83
C TYR A 138 6.07 9.40 3.46
N MET A 139 5.52 8.52 2.62
CA MET A 139 4.84 7.32 3.11
C MET A 139 5.77 6.34 3.82
N ARG A 140 7.01 6.20 3.35
CA ARG A 140 8.01 5.35 4.02
C ARG A 140 8.41 5.89 5.39
N GLU A 141 8.56 7.20 5.51
CA GLU A 141 9.03 7.83 6.74
C GLU A 141 7.92 8.00 7.77
N MET A 142 6.69 8.27 7.33
CA MET A 142 5.60 8.68 8.22
C MET A 142 4.55 7.58 8.46
N PHE A 143 4.37 6.64 7.54
CA PHE A 143 3.27 5.67 7.59
C PHE A 143 3.69 4.21 7.53
N ALA A 144 4.76 3.88 6.80
CA ALA A 144 5.20 2.50 6.68
C ALA A 144 5.68 1.94 8.02
N GLY A 145 5.39 0.68 8.25
CA GLY A 145 5.80 -0.05 9.45
C GLY A 145 5.42 -1.51 9.35
N CYS A 146 6.04 -2.33 10.18
CA CYS A 146 5.78 -3.77 10.19
C CYS A 146 4.28 -4.06 10.40
N GLY A 147 3.73 -4.89 9.55
CA GLY A 147 2.33 -5.30 9.62
C GLY A 147 1.32 -4.31 9.02
N LYS A 148 1.76 -3.16 8.52
CA LYS A 148 0.86 -2.17 7.91
C LYS A 148 0.46 -2.53 6.49
N MET A 149 -0.73 -2.05 6.07
CA MET A 149 -1.24 -2.21 4.71
C MET A 149 -1.67 -0.85 4.14
N ILE A 150 -1.04 -0.44 3.02
CA ILE A 150 -1.20 0.89 2.43
C ILE A 150 -1.65 0.77 0.97
N LEU A 151 -2.65 1.56 0.59
CA LEU A 151 -3.12 1.69 -0.78
C LEU A 151 -2.68 3.03 -1.37
N GLY A 152 -2.07 3.01 -2.54
CA GLY A 152 -1.66 4.23 -3.24
C GLY A 152 -2.16 4.30 -4.67
N SER A 153 -2.37 5.51 -5.18
CA SER A 153 -2.74 5.75 -6.57
C SER A 153 -1.54 5.75 -7.53
N ASP A 154 -0.35 5.49 -7.03
CA ASP A 154 0.88 5.37 -7.81
C ASP A 154 1.35 3.93 -7.87
N SER A 155 1.71 3.44 -9.07
CA SER A 155 2.16 2.06 -9.30
C SER A 155 3.44 1.68 -8.56
N HIS A 156 4.23 2.64 -8.11
CA HIS A 156 5.44 2.43 -7.30
C HIS A 156 5.17 2.35 -5.80
N THR A 157 3.91 2.31 -5.37
CA THR A 157 3.54 2.09 -3.97
C THR A 157 3.94 0.68 -3.54
N ARG A 158 5.17 0.52 -3.03
CA ARG A 158 5.82 -0.74 -2.66
C ARG A 158 6.78 -0.50 -1.48
N TYR A 159 6.41 -0.93 -0.29
CA TYR A 159 7.17 -0.64 0.95
C TYR A 159 7.57 -1.91 1.71
N GLY A 160 7.72 -3.02 0.99
CA GLY A 160 7.97 -4.34 1.56
C GLY A 160 9.23 -4.45 2.43
N ALA A 161 10.27 -3.66 2.12
CA ALA A 161 11.50 -3.62 2.91
C ALA A 161 11.32 -3.16 4.37
N LEU A 162 10.19 -2.49 4.65
CA LEU A 162 9.82 -2.02 5.98
C LEU A 162 8.79 -2.93 6.67
N GLY A 163 8.55 -4.12 6.14
CA GLY A 163 7.52 -5.04 6.62
C GLY A 163 6.10 -4.55 6.36
N THR A 164 5.93 -3.62 5.42
CA THR A 164 4.63 -3.06 5.02
C THR A 164 4.17 -3.70 3.72
N MET A 165 2.93 -4.12 3.65
CA MET A 165 2.32 -4.49 2.38
C MET A 165 1.68 -3.24 1.76
N ALA A 166 2.28 -2.73 0.69
CA ALA A 166 1.79 -1.56 -0.01
C ALA A 166 1.45 -1.91 -1.46
N ILE A 167 0.30 -1.46 -1.91
CA ILE A 167 -0.26 -1.78 -3.22
C ILE A 167 -0.55 -0.49 -3.96
N GLY A 168 -0.04 -0.38 -5.18
CA GLY A 168 -0.37 0.72 -6.08
C GLY A 168 -1.47 0.29 -7.05
N GLU A 169 -2.56 1.04 -7.09
CA GLU A 169 -3.74 0.76 -7.90
C GLU A 169 -4.24 2.00 -8.64
N GLY A 170 -5.13 1.81 -9.60
CA GLY A 170 -5.78 2.91 -10.29
C GLY A 170 -6.77 3.67 -9.40
N GLY A 171 -7.10 4.89 -9.79
CA GLY A 171 -7.97 5.76 -9.02
C GLY A 171 -9.33 5.16 -8.67
N GLY A 172 -9.89 4.31 -9.54
CA GLY A 172 -11.15 3.61 -9.28
C GLY A 172 -11.13 2.68 -8.07
N GLU A 173 -9.99 2.02 -7.80
CA GLU A 173 -9.85 1.19 -6.60
C GLU A 173 -9.76 2.03 -5.32
N LEU A 174 -9.11 3.20 -5.40
CA LEU A 174 -9.09 4.13 -4.28
C LEU A 174 -10.47 4.71 -3.97
N VAL A 175 -11.26 5.03 -5.00
CA VAL A 175 -12.66 5.50 -4.80
C VAL A 175 -13.49 4.48 -4.03
N LYS A 176 -13.29 3.19 -4.25
CA LYS A 176 -14.00 2.12 -3.50
C LYS A 176 -13.68 2.08 -2.00
N GLN A 177 -12.58 2.70 -1.60
CA GLN A 177 -12.17 2.79 -0.19
C GLN A 177 -12.66 4.09 0.48
N LEU A 178 -13.12 5.05 -0.30
CA LEU A 178 -13.65 6.34 0.13
C LEU A 178 -15.18 6.35 0.19
#